data_2569740fe5ccfa9d741700472c36f577
#
_entry.id   2569740fe5ccfa9d741700472c36f577
#
_cell.length_a   1.000
_cell.length_b   1.000
_cell.length_c   1.000
_cell.angle_alpha   90.00
_cell.angle_beta   90.00
_cell.angle_gamma   90.00
#
_symmetry.space_group_name_H-M   'P 1'
#
loop_
_entity.id
_entity.type
_entity.pdbx_description
1 polymer ?
#
loop_
_entity_poly.entity_id
_entity_poly.type
_entity_poly.pdbx_seq_one_letter_code
_entity_poly.pdbx_strand_id
1 'polypeptide(L)'
;MDTNNLSLAASTWGFFFNREPETWLTIPQAIGELTSLGFGVEVWTNRGWDEAWLNRELVQEIVEACAGVSHISVHTRPEHWQWDPHGLSDEVEFCSMIGASALILHPNSLGLDGPSPRPDFPGIKRLAAQARARGVQLVLENTRDTMWALDLALDEIGDDPQKTNLGICIDVGHAYISQDAGREPIRNYLERYKGQLVHLHLHDNFGDADEHLPLGDGSIDWQDLADTLKAIDYRGPAVLELQRQGDLLAAFIDARDYLRSLGL
;
A
#
# COMPACT_ATOMS: atom_id res chain seq x y z
N MET A 1 24.47 -17.49 -1.18
CA MET A 1 23.29 -17.45 -0.31
C MET A 1 22.42 -16.35 -0.88
N ASP A 2 21.38 -16.72 -1.60
CA ASP A 2 20.42 -15.71 -2.12
C ASP A 2 19.68 -15.13 -0.91
N THR A 3 20.09 -13.94 -0.50
CA THR A 3 19.33 -13.18 0.47
C THR A 3 18.00 -12.81 -0.18
N ASN A 4 16.91 -13.19 0.46
CA ASN A 4 15.55 -12.90 0.05
C ASN A 4 15.29 -11.40 0.33
N ASN A 5 15.95 -10.51 -0.41
CA ASN A 5 15.78 -9.08 -0.19
C ASN A 5 14.44 -8.63 -0.78
N LEU A 6 13.52 -8.21 0.08
CA LEU A 6 12.31 -7.50 -0.33
C LEU A 6 12.67 -6.21 -1.09
N SER A 7 11.86 -5.84 -2.07
CA SER A 7 11.93 -4.51 -2.67
C SER A 7 11.29 -3.52 -1.69
N LEU A 8 12.10 -2.88 -0.85
CA LEU A 8 11.61 -1.98 0.18
C LEU A 8 11.26 -0.62 -0.39
N ALA A 9 10.07 -0.15 -0.06
CA ALA A 9 9.60 1.20 -0.27
C ALA A 9 9.09 1.81 1.04
N ALA A 10 8.83 3.11 1.05
CA ALA A 10 8.26 3.79 2.19
C ALA A 10 7.16 4.76 1.73
N SER A 11 6.10 4.86 2.53
CA SER A 11 4.97 5.72 2.24
C SER A 11 5.27 7.17 2.60
N THR A 12 4.87 8.10 1.73
CA THR A 12 4.95 9.54 2.01
C THR A 12 3.94 9.98 3.09
N TRP A 13 2.97 9.13 3.41
CA TRP A 13 1.90 9.39 4.38
C TRP A 13 2.40 9.86 5.76
N GLY A 14 3.44 9.22 6.31
CA GLY A 14 3.99 9.56 7.62
C GLY A 14 4.58 10.98 7.74
N PHE A 15 4.82 11.67 6.62
CA PHE A 15 5.33 13.04 6.63
C PHE A 15 4.25 14.10 6.86
N PHE A 16 2.97 13.75 6.74
CA PHE A 16 1.88 14.72 6.97
C PHE A 16 0.86 14.25 8.01
N PHE A 17 0.66 12.95 8.17
CA PHE A 17 -0.37 12.44 9.06
C PHE A 17 0.05 12.61 10.52
N ASN A 18 -0.88 13.11 11.36
CA ASN A 18 -0.66 13.40 12.78
C ASN A 18 0.57 14.28 13.10
N ARG A 19 0.97 15.14 12.16
CA ARG A 19 2.03 16.11 12.32
C ARG A 19 1.47 17.53 12.27
N GLU A 20 2.16 18.46 12.94
CA GLU A 20 1.85 19.88 12.81
C GLU A 20 2.11 20.34 11.36
N PRO A 21 1.17 21.10 10.73
CA PRO A 21 1.28 21.48 9.32
C PRO A 21 2.60 22.19 8.96
N GLU A 22 3.20 22.91 9.92
CA GLU A 22 4.46 23.62 9.72
C GLU A 22 5.67 22.67 9.53
N THR A 23 5.50 21.40 9.90
CA THR A 23 6.53 20.36 9.76
C THR A 23 6.33 19.49 8.52
N TRP A 24 5.26 19.69 7.75
CA TRP A 24 4.98 18.90 6.57
C TRP A 24 6.01 19.17 5.47
N LEU A 25 6.51 18.10 4.88
CA LEU A 25 7.22 18.20 3.63
C LEU A 25 6.23 18.28 2.48
N THR A 26 6.63 18.91 1.37
CA THR A 26 5.90 18.70 0.11
C THR A 26 6.11 17.26 -0.36
N ILE A 27 5.23 16.74 -1.22
CA ILE A 27 5.38 15.38 -1.73
C ILE A 27 6.70 15.18 -2.48
N PRO A 28 7.15 16.08 -3.37
CA PRO A 28 8.48 15.98 -3.97
C PRO A 28 9.62 15.94 -2.95
N GLN A 29 9.52 16.74 -1.86
CA GLN A 29 10.52 16.70 -0.79
C GLN A 29 10.52 15.37 -0.04
N ALA A 30 9.34 14.84 0.32
CA ALA A 30 9.21 13.55 0.97
C ALA A 30 9.77 12.40 0.10
N ILE A 31 9.48 12.43 -1.20
CA ILE A 31 10.05 11.49 -2.18
C ILE A 31 11.59 11.62 -2.19
N GLY A 32 12.12 12.85 -2.24
CA GLY A 32 13.56 13.10 -2.24
C GLY A 32 14.26 12.55 -1.00
N GLU A 33 13.67 12.74 0.19
CA GLU A 33 14.21 12.18 1.43
C GLU A 33 14.23 10.64 1.41
N LEU A 34 13.13 9.99 1.04
CA LEU A 34 13.04 8.52 0.99
C LEU A 34 14.00 7.92 -0.04
N THR A 35 14.07 8.49 -1.22
CA THR A 35 14.93 7.98 -2.30
C THR A 35 16.40 8.20 -2.01
N SER A 36 16.79 9.28 -1.28
CA SER A 36 18.15 9.49 -0.81
C SER A 36 18.65 8.38 0.11
N LEU A 37 17.72 7.69 0.80
CA LEU A 37 17.99 6.55 1.66
C LEU A 37 17.93 5.21 0.92
N GLY A 38 17.63 5.22 -0.38
CA GLY A 38 17.55 4.04 -1.24
C GLY A 38 16.24 3.29 -1.18
N PHE A 39 15.17 3.89 -0.66
CA PHE A 39 13.83 3.32 -0.72
C PHE A 39 13.15 3.58 -2.07
N GLY A 40 12.29 2.64 -2.49
CA GLY A 40 11.17 2.96 -3.36
C GLY A 40 10.17 3.85 -2.64
N VAL A 41 9.12 4.31 -3.32
CA VAL A 41 8.13 5.20 -2.71
C VAL A 41 6.70 4.75 -2.97
N GLU A 42 5.86 4.90 -1.96
CA GLU A 42 4.42 4.95 -2.13
C GLU A 42 3.95 6.38 -1.93
N VAL A 43 3.34 6.93 -2.98
CA VAL A 43 2.87 8.32 -2.96
C VAL A 43 1.46 8.35 -2.39
N TRP A 44 1.33 8.99 -1.25
CA TRP A 44 0.06 9.29 -0.63
C TRP A 44 -0.33 10.74 -0.93
N THR A 45 -1.47 10.91 -1.57
CA THR A 45 -1.94 12.22 -2.03
C THR A 45 -3.00 12.76 -1.07
N ASN A 46 -2.60 13.18 0.13
CA ASN A 46 -3.53 13.68 1.14
C ASN A 46 -3.49 15.21 1.27
N ARG A 47 -4.61 15.78 1.69
CA ARG A 47 -4.91 17.16 2.11
C ARG A 47 -4.22 18.31 1.37
N GLY A 48 -5.02 19.20 0.82
CA GLY A 48 -4.57 20.38 0.07
C GLY A 48 -4.30 20.09 -1.40
N TRP A 49 -4.57 18.88 -1.83
CA TRP A 49 -4.39 18.43 -3.21
C TRP A 49 -5.59 18.66 -4.10
N ASP A 50 -6.74 19.06 -3.57
CA ASP A 50 -7.95 19.28 -4.35
C ASP A 50 -7.76 20.32 -5.45
N GLU A 51 -6.87 21.29 -5.22
CA GLU A 51 -6.42 22.23 -6.25
C GLU A 51 -5.09 21.81 -6.89
N ALA A 52 -4.21 21.13 -6.15
CA ALA A 52 -2.86 20.79 -6.59
C ALA A 52 -2.81 19.58 -7.52
N TRP A 53 -3.70 18.61 -7.37
CA TRP A 53 -3.88 17.47 -8.26
C TRP A 53 -4.03 17.87 -9.74
N LEU A 54 -4.67 19.02 -10.00
CA LEU A 54 -4.79 19.64 -11.33
C LEU A 54 -3.66 20.63 -11.63
N ASN A 55 -2.76 20.90 -10.65
CA ASN A 55 -1.64 21.80 -10.85
C ASN A 55 -0.51 21.08 -11.59
N ARG A 56 -0.33 21.45 -12.85
CA ARG A 56 0.70 20.87 -13.73
C ARG A 56 2.13 21.02 -13.18
N GLU A 57 2.41 22.10 -12.47
CA GLU A 57 3.75 22.36 -11.91
C GLU A 57 4.07 21.33 -10.82
N LEU A 58 3.17 21.10 -9.87
CA LEU A 58 3.36 20.11 -8.82
C LEU A 58 3.45 18.68 -9.38
N VAL A 59 2.58 18.33 -10.34
CA VAL A 59 2.67 17.01 -10.99
C VAL A 59 4.02 16.84 -11.67
N GLN A 60 4.54 17.88 -12.34
CA GLN A 60 5.86 17.84 -12.95
C GLN A 60 6.99 17.68 -11.92
N GLU A 61 6.92 18.38 -10.79
CA GLU A 61 7.88 18.23 -9.68
C GLU A 61 7.86 16.80 -9.11
N ILE A 62 6.68 16.18 -9.00
CA ILE A 62 6.56 14.78 -8.55
C ILE A 62 7.15 13.83 -9.60
N VAL A 63 6.87 14.03 -10.89
CA VAL A 63 7.47 13.25 -11.99
C VAL A 63 8.99 13.31 -11.91
N GLU A 64 9.55 14.52 -11.70
CA GLU A 64 11.00 14.71 -11.58
C GLU A 64 11.57 14.03 -10.33
N ALA A 65 10.87 14.12 -9.18
CA ALA A 65 11.27 13.47 -7.94
C ALA A 65 11.20 11.93 -8.03
N CYS A 66 10.27 11.39 -8.82
CA CYS A 66 10.12 9.96 -9.07
C CYS A 66 11.12 9.40 -10.10
N ALA A 67 11.87 10.26 -10.80
CA ALA A 67 12.76 9.82 -11.87
C ALA A 67 13.88 8.89 -11.35
N GLY A 68 13.91 7.65 -11.86
CA GLY A 68 14.92 6.66 -11.48
C GLY A 68 14.66 5.93 -10.17
N VAL A 69 13.51 6.13 -9.55
CA VAL A 69 13.07 5.38 -8.36
C VAL A 69 12.76 3.93 -8.75
N SER A 70 13.24 2.97 -7.97
CA SER A 70 13.18 1.55 -8.30
C SER A 70 11.77 0.95 -8.21
N HIS A 71 10.93 1.49 -7.33
CA HIS A 71 9.54 1.11 -7.16
C HIS A 71 8.72 2.34 -6.82
N ILE A 72 7.60 2.51 -7.52
CA ILE A 72 6.62 3.57 -7.24
C ILE A 72 5.23 2.95 -7.23
N SER A 73 4.51 3.17 -6.14
CA SER A 73 3.07 2.92 -6.01
C SER A 73 2.34 4.20 -5.60
N VAL A 74 1.04 4.21 -5.73
CA VAL A 74 0.16 5.30 -5.25
C VAL A 74 -0.91 4.70 -4.37
N HIS A 75 -1.12 5.27 -3.21
CA HIS A 75 -2.27 4.94 -2.38
C HIS A 75 -3.45 5.83 -2.75
N THR A 76 -4.64 5.24 -2.92
CA THR A 76 -5.85 5.98 -3.27
C THR A 76 -6.21 7.02 -2.23
N ARG A 77 -6.76 8.14 -2.68
CA ARG A 77 -7.13 9.28 -1.85
C ARG A 77 -8.35 8.97 -0.98
N PRO A 78 -8.43 9.54 0.24
CA PRO A 78 -9.60 9.37 1.11
C PRO A 78 -10.93 9.79 0.47
N GLU A 79 -10.91 10.77 -0.43
CA GLU A 79 -12.10 11.23 -1.16
C GLU A 79 -12.67 10.13 -2.08
N HIS A 80 -11.84 9.18 -2.51
CA HIS A 80 -12.22 8.03 -3.33
C HIS A 80 -12.34 6.72 -2.51
N TRP A 81 -12.50 6.81 -1.19
CA TRP A 81 -12.88 5.68 -0.36
C TRP A 81 -14.40 5.39 -0.46
N GLN A 82 -14.89 5.54 -1.64
CA GLN A 82 -16.20 5.11 -2.12
C GLN A 82 -16.08 4.87 -3.61
N TRP A 83 -16.99 4.07 -4.16
CA TRP A 83 -16.95 3.81 -5.61
C TRP A 83 -17.19 5.10 -6.41
N ASP A 84 -16.11 5.63 -6.96
CA ASP A 84 -16.09 6.75 -7.90
C ASP A 84 -15.22 6.39 -9.12
N PRO A 85 -15.81 5.82 -10.19
CA PRO A 85 -15.03 5.40 -11.35
C PRO A 85 -14.33 6.53 -12.08
N HIS A 86 -14.79 7.78 -11.97
CA HIS A 86 -14.15 8.93 -12.59
C HIS A 86 -12.91 9.34 -11.80
N GLY A 87 -13.04 9.56 -10.50
CA GLY A 87 -11.91 9.88 -9.63
C GLY A 87 -10.84 8.80 -9.65
N LEU A 88 -11.22 7.53 -9.57
CA LEU A 88 -10.26 6.41 -9.68
C LEU A 88 -9.59 6.34 -11.06
N SER A 89 -10.29 6.70 -12.15
CA SER A 89 -9.69 6.81 -13.48
C SER A 89 -8.62 7.91 -13.53
N ASP A 90 -8.87 9.04 -12.87
CA ASP A 90 -7.92 10.14 -12.79
C ASP A 90 -6.69 9.75 -11.94
N GLU A 91 -6.87 8.96 -10.88
CA GLU A 91 -5.75 8.40 -10.11
C GLU A 91 -4.91 7.40 -10.92
N VAL A 92 -5.54 6.57 -11.75
CA VAL A 92 -4.83 5.71 -12.70
C VAL A 92 -3.99 6.52 -13.70
N GLU A 93 -4.54 7.65 -14.18
CA GLU A 93 -3.79 8.56 -15.06
C GLU A 93 -2.58 9.16 -14.33
N PHE A 94 -2.77 9.62 -13.09
CA PHE A 94 -1.70 10.14 -12.27
C PHE A 94 -0.60 9.08 -12.02
N CYS A 95 -0.98 7.83 -11.66
CA CYS A 95 -0.02 6.73 -11.55
C CYS A 95 0.84 6.60 -12.80
N SER A 96 0.20 6.61 -13.98
CA SER A 96 0.90 6.51 -15.26
C SER A 96 1.86 7.69 -15.49
N MET A 97 1.46 8.90 -15.11
CA MET A 97 2.28 10.11 -15.29
C MET A 97 3.56 10.09 -14.45
N ILE A 98 3.49 9.61 -13.21
CA ILE A 98 4.64 9.53 -12.30
C ILE A 98 5.44 8.22 -12.45
N GLY A 99 5.00 7.31 -13.32
CA GLY A 99 5.64 6.01 -13.53
C GLY A 99 5.34 4.98 -12.43
N ALA A 100 4.25 5.15 -11.68
CA ALA A 100 3.83 4.18 -10.68
C ALA A 100 3.28 2.91 -11.35
N SER A 101 3.64 1.76 -10.79
CA SER A 101 3.23 0.44 -11.28
C SER A 101 1.96 -0.10 -10.60
N ALA A 102 1.54 0.50 -9.49
CA ALA A 102 0.39 0.06 -8.70
C ALA A 102 -0.42 1.23 -8.15
N LEU A 103 -1.75 1.06 -8.09
CA LEU A 103 -2.68 1.89 -7.35
C LEU A 103 -3.31 1.03 -6.25
N ILE A 104 -3.05 1.39 -4.99
CA ILE A 104 -3.55 0.69 -3.82
C ILE A 104 -4.93 1.22 -3.47
N LEU A 105 -5.88 0.32 -3.26
CA LEU A 105 -7.29 0.60 -3.07
C LEU A 105 -7.80 -0.10 -1.81
N HIS A 106 -8.55 0.60 -0.98
CA HIS A 106 -9.32 -0.04 0.08
C HIS A 106 -10.61 -0.69 -0.47
N PRO A 107 -11.22 -1.66 0.23
CA PRO A 107 -12.46 -2.30 -0.21
C PRO A 107 -13.60 -1.32 -0.50
N ASN A 108 -13.74 -0.27 0.33
CA ASN A 108 -14.75 0.77 0.13
C ASN A 108 -14.56 1.58 -1.16
N SER A 109 -13.33 1.74 -1.67
CA SER A 109 -13.08 2.35 -2.97
C SER A 109 -13.75 1.58 -4.12
N LEU A 110 -13.98 0.29 -3.93
CA LEU A 110 -14.67 -0.57 -4.89
C LEU A 110 -16.14 -0.82 -4.52
N GLY A 111 -16.68 -0.13 -3.51
CA GLY A 111 -18.04 -0.35 -3.01
C GLY A 111 -18.21 -1.68 -2.25
N LEU A 112 -17.09 -2.23 -1.75
CA LEU A 112 -17.03 -3.46 -0.96
C LEU A 112 -17.02 -3.11 0.53
N ASP A 113 -18.03 -2.39 1.00
CA ASP A 113 -18.14 -1.94 2.38
C ASP A 113 -19.56 -2.08 2.92
N GLY A 114 -19.68 -2.00 4.25
CA GLY A 114 -20.97 -2.05 4.96
C GLY A 114 -21.69 -3.40 4.89
N PRO A 115 -22.88 -3.48 5.49
CA PRO A 115 -23.62 -4.75 5.68
C PRO A 115 -24.34 -5.24 4.41
N SER A 116 -24.36 -4.45 3.34
CA SER A 116 -25.04 -4.79 2.08
C SER A 116 -24.28 -4.14 0.91
N PRO A 117 -23.08 -4.61 0.61
CA PRO A 117 -22.25 -4.04 -0.44
C PRO A 117 -22.93 -4.15 -1.82
N ARG A 118 -22.76 -3.13 -2.65
CA ARG A 118 -23.30 -3.09 -4.02
C ARG A 118 -22.22 -2.68 -5.02
N PRO A 119 -21.15 -3.46 -5.17
CA PRO A 119 -20.08 -3.13 -6.08
C PRO A 119 -20.54 -3.21 -7.55
N ASP A 120 -20.01 -2.30 -8.37
CA ASP A 120 -20.16 -2.37 -9.83
C ASP A 120 -19.02 -3.21 -10.42
N PHE A 121 -19.07 -4.52 -10.30
CA PHE A 121 -18.03 -5.41 -10.85
C PHE A 121 -17.75 -5.20 -12.34
N PRO A 122 -18.74 -4.98 -13.22
CA PRO A 122 -18.46 -4.58 -14.60
C PRO A 122 -17.66 -3.27 -14.70
N GLY A 123 -17.95 -2.29 -13.84
CA GLY A 123 -17.19 -1.03 -13.77
C GLY A 123 -15.77 -1.25 -13.28
N ILE A 124 -15.59 -2.03 -12.23
CA ILE A 124 -14.27 -2.39 -11.69
C ILE A 124 -13.42 -3.13 -12.74
N LYS A 125 -13.98 -4.06 -13.48
CA LYS A 125 -13.30 -4.75 -14.60
C LYS A 125 -12.88 -3.78 -15.71
N ARG A 126 -13.72 -2.78 -16.03
CA ARG A 126 -13.35 -1.73 -17.00
C ARG A 126 -12.20 -0.87 -16.48
N LEU A 127 -12.24 -0.46 -15.20
CA LEU A 127 -11.16 0.30 -14.56
C LEU A 127 -9.85 -0.49 -14.56
N ALA A 128 -9.89 -1.78 -14.23
CA ALA A 128 -8.73 -2.65 -14.26
C ALA A 128 -8.13 -2.78 -15.67
N ALA A 129 -8.97 -2.87 -16.70
CA ALA A 129 -8.51 -2.90 -18.08
C ALA A 129 -7.89 -1.56 -18.51
N GLN A 130 -8.46 -0.43 -18.07
CA GLN A 130 -7.91 0.90 -18.29
C GLN A 130 -6.55 1.08 -17.62
N ALA A 131 -6.43 0.67 -16.35
CA ALA A 131 -5.18 0.69 -15.59
C ALA A 131 -4.09 -0.15 -16.27
N ARG A 132 -4.43 -1.37 -16.70
CA ARG A 132 -3.52 -2.23 -17.47
C ARG A 132 -2.98 -1.54 -18.72
N ALA A 133 -3.85 -0.87 -19.48
CA ALA A 133 -3.44 -0.17 -20.71
C ALA A 133 -2.44 0.96 -20.43
N ARG A 134 -2.32 1.41 -19.19
CA ARG A 134 -1.37 2.42 -18.71
C ARG A 134 -0.19 1.85 -17.93
N GLY A 135 -0.08 0.53 -17.84
CA GLY A 135 0.99 -0.13 -17.08
C GLY A 135 0.80 -0.09 -15.56
N VAL A 136 -0.41 0.21 -15.09
CA VAL A 136 -0.77 0.30 -13.67
C VAL A 136 -1.58 -0.93 -13.27
N GLN A 137 -1.22 -1.59 -12.17
CA GLN A 137 -2.03 -2.64 -11.56
C GLN A 137 -2.93 -2.06 -10.49
N LEU A 138 -4.19 -2.48 -10.43
CA LEU A 138 -5.04 -2.24 -9.27
C LEU A 138 -4.70 -3.25 -8.18
N VAL A 139 -4.57 -2.79 -6.95
CA VAL A 139 -4.18 -3.63 -5.83
C VAL A 139 -5.14 -3.37 -4.67
N LEU A 140 -5.88 -4.41 -4.28
CA LEU A 140 -6.87 -4.31 -3.21
C LEU A 140 -6.22 -4.67 -1.87
N GLU A 141 -6.24 -3.74 -0.95
CA GLU A 141 -5.67 -3.88 0.38
C GLU A 141 -6.72 -4.38 1.38
N ASN A 142 -6.31 -5.24 2.32
CA ASN A 142 -7.14 -5.53 3.48
C ASN A 142 -7.15 -4.34 4.44
N THR A 143 -8.32 -3.95 4.88
CA THR A 143 -8.52 -3.17 6.10
C THR A 143 -9.00 -4.11 7.22
N ARG A 144 -9.27 -3.58 8.41
CA ARG A 144 -9.73 -4.41 9.52
C ARG A 144 -11.01 -5.17 9.17
N ASP A 145 -11.02 -6.49 9.40
CA ASP A 145 -12.20 -7.38 9.22
C ASP A 145 -12.78 -7.40 7.79
N THR A 146 -11.92 -7.32 6.77
CA THR A 146 -12.34 -7.27 5.35
C THR A 146 -11.92 -8.46 4.50
N MET A 147 -11.55 -9.59 5.11
CA MET A 147 -11.21 -10.82 4.35
C MET A 147 -12.33 -11.21 3.38
N TRP A 148 -13.59 -11.08 3.80
CA TRP A 148 -14.76 -11.33 2.96
C TRP A 148 -14.81 -10.44 1.70
N ALA A 149 -14.34 -9.20 1.80
CA ALA A 149 -14.35 -8.27 0.66
C ALA A 149 -13.28 -8.64 -0.37
N LEU A 150 -12.10 -9.09 0.09
CA LEU A 150 -11.06 -9.63 -0.77
C LEU A 150 -11.57 -10.89 -1.47
N ASP A 151 -12.18 -11.82 -0.74
CA ASP A 151 -12.76 -13.04 -1.30
C ASP A 151 -13.81 -12.74 -2.36
N LEU A 152 -14.76 -11.85 -2.06
CA LEU A 152 -15.81 -11.48 -3.00
C LEU A 152 -15.24 -10.82 -4.27
N ALA A 153 -14.22 -9.97 -4.14
CA ALA A 153 -13.57 -9.36 -5.29
C ALA A 153 -12.90 -10.43 -6.18
N LEU A 154 -12.19 -11.38 -5.59
CA LEU A 154 -11.53 -12.46 -6.33
C LEU A 154 -12.54 -13.42 -6.98
N ASP A 155 -13.63 -13.77 -6.30
CA ASP A 155 -14.68 -14.64 -6.82
C ASP A 155 -15.38 -14.02 -8.06
N GLU A 156 -15.64 -12.72 -8.01
CA GLU A 156 -16.41 -12.02 -9.06
C GLU A 156 -15.54 -11.49 -10.21
N ILE A 157 -14.30 -11.10 -9.93
CA ILE A 157 -13.38 -10.53 -10.93
C ILE A 157 -12.48 -11.62 -11.52
N GLY A 158 -12.01 -12.53 -10.68
CA GLY A 158 -11.08 -13.63 -10.98
C GLY A 158 -9.80 -13.52 -10.14
N ASP A 159 -9.19 -14.66 -9.89
CA ASP A 159 -8.09 -14.86 -8.95
C ASP A 159 -6.68 -14.83 -9.59
N ASP A 160 -6.58 -14.56 -10.89
CA ASP A 160 -5.30 -14.46 -11.61
C ASP A 160 -4.95 -12.98 -11.88
N PRO A 161 -4.03 -12.36 -11.10
CA PRO A 161 -3.69 -10.96 -11.25
C PRO A 161 -3.14 -10.60 -12.63
N GLN A 162 -2.52 -11.56 -13.32
CA GLN A 162 -2.02 -11.34 -14.68
C GLN A 162 -3.15 -11.23 -15.70
N LYS A 163 -4.29 -11.87 -15.45
CA LYS A 163 -5.46 -11.79 -16.34
C LYS A 163 -6.40 -10.67 -15.97
N THR A 164 -6.63 -10.47 -14.67
CA THR A 164 -7.61 -9.51 -14.17
C THR A 164 -7.07 -8.10 -14.00
N ASN A 165 -5.75 -7.97 -13.81
CA ASN A 165 -5.07 -6.74 -13.39
C ASN A 165 -5.51 -6.25 -12.00
N LEU A 166 -6.02 -7.17 -11.17
CA LEU A 166 -6.32 -6.94 -9.75
C LEU A 166 -5.43 -7.86 -8.93
N GLY A 167 -4.57 -7.29 -8.10
CA GLY A 167 -3.77 -7.99 -7.10
C GLY A 167 -4.26 -7.70 -5.68
N ILE A 168 -3.62 -8.34 -4.70
CA ILE A 168 -3.89 -8.14 -3.28
C ILE A 168 -2.66 -7.50 -2.63
N CYS A 169 -2.90 -6.47 -1.81
CA CYS A 169 -1.98 -5.99 -0.80
C CYS A 169 -2.39 -6.57 0.55
N ILE A 170 -1.44 -7.13 1.30
CA ILE A 170 -1.67 -7.43 2.70
C ILE A 170 -0.97 -6.37 3.54
N ASP A 171 -1.79 -5.56 4.20
CA ASP A 171 -1.35 -4.74 5.32
C ASP A 171 -1.29 -5.62 6.57
N VAL A 172 -0.07 -5.80 7.10
CA VAL A 172 0.16 -6.72 8.22
C VAL A 172 -0.39 -6.20 9.54
N GLY A 173 -0.40 -4.88 9.72
CA GLY A 173 -0.97 -4.25 10.91
C GLY A 173 -2.50 -4.36 10.91
N HIS A 174 -3.17 -4.10 9.78
CA HIS A 174 -4.59 -4.33 9.63
C HIS A 174 -4.97 -5.82 9.80
N ALA A 175 -4.15 -6.73 9.26
CA ALA A 175 -4.36 -8.15 9.46
C ALA A 175 -4.25 -8.53 10.94
N TYR A 176 -3.27 -7.95 11.67
CA TYR A 176 -3.04 -8.27 13.07
C TYR A 176 -4.18 -7.83 14.01
N ILE A 177 -4.83 -6.71 13.72
CA ILE A 177 -6.01 -6.23 14.47
C ILE A 177 -7.32 -6.86 14.01
N SER A 178 -7.33 -7.63 12.90
CA SER A 178 -8.52 -8.29 12.37
C SER A 178 -8.90 -9.54 13.17
N GLN A 179 -10.19 -9.79 13.29
CA GLN A 179 -10.73 -10.96 13.99
C GLN A 179 -11.28 -12.03 13.05
N ASP A 180 -11.43 -11.73 11.76
CA ASP A 180 -12.00 -12.61 10.75
C ASP A 180 -11.04 -13.73 10.31
N ALA A 181 -9.74 -13.57 10.52
CA ALA A 181 -8.70 -14.55 10.17
C ALA A 181 -8.29 -15.51 11.32
N GLY A 182 -8.90 -15.39 12.49
CA GLY A 182 -8.67 -16.30 13.61
C GLY A 182 -7.40 -16.01 14.43
N ARG A 183 -6.70 -17.06 14.92
CA ARG A 183 -5.63 -16.90 15.93
C ARG A 183 -4.27 -16.49 15.36
N GLU A 184 -4.03 -16.74 14.08
CA GLU A 184 -2.79 -16.41 13.37
C GLU A 184 -3.14 -15.53 12.17
N PRO A 185 -3.65 -14.31 12.41
CA PRO A 185 -4.29 -13.53 11.37
C PRO A 185 -3.35 -13.19 10.22
N ILE A 186 -2.13 -12.73 10.48
CA ILE A 186 -1.17 -12.35 9.44
C ILE A 186 -0.83 -13.56 8.56
N ARG A 187 -0.46 -14.69 9.17
CA ARG A 187 -0.14 -15.92 8.44
C ARG A 187 -1.33 -16.39 7.60
N ASN A 188 -2.53 -16.36 8.17
CA ASN A 188 -3.74 -16.81 7.48
C ASN A 188 -4.06 -15.92 6.27
N TYR A 189 -3.90 -14.61 6.36
CA TYR A 189 -3.99 -13.70 5.21
C TYR A 189 -2.93 -14.04 4.14
N LEU A 190 -1.67 -14.15 4.53
CA LEU A 190 -0.57 -14.40 3.59
C LEU A 190 -0.72 -15.74 2.86
N GLU A 191 -1.03 -16.83 3.58
CA GLU A 191 -1.21 -18.15 2.98
C GLU A 191 -2.45 -18.22 2.09
N ARG A 192 -3.55 -17.56 2.51
CA ARG A 192 -4.79 -17.53 1.74
C ARG A 192 -4.61 -16.83 0.39
N TYR A 193 -3.94 -15.68 0.39
CA TYR A 193 -3.82 -14.84 -0.81
C TYR A 193 -2.46 -14.94 -1.52
N LYS A 194 -1.61 -15.91 -1.18
CA LYS A 194 -0.25 -16.05 -1.75
C LYS A 194 -0.18 -16.03 -3.28
N GLY A 195 -1.22 -16.48 -3.97
CA GLY A 195 -1.31 -16.48 -5.43
C GLY A 195 -1.69 -15.13 -6.03
N GLN A 196 -2.26 -14.24 -5.23
CA GLN A 196 -2.75 -12.92 -5.60
C GLN A 196 -1.93 -11.80 -4.95
N LEU A 197 -1.06 -12.15 -3.99
CA LEU A 197 -0.26 -11.22 -3.21
C LEU A 197 0.81 -10.56 -4.09
N VAL A 198 0.65 -9.26 -4.32
CA VAL A 198 1.56 -8.46 -5.16
C VAL A 198 2.17 -7.28 -4.42
N HIS A 199 1.71 -6.99 -3.21
CA HIS A 199 2.11 -5.84 -2.42
C HIS A 199 1.98 -6.14 -0.92
N LEU A 200 2.79 -5.46 -0.09
CA LEU A 200 2.70 -5.50 1.37
C LEU A 200 2.78 -4.09 1.94
N HIS A 201 1.97 -3.82 2.97
CA HIS A 201 2.19 -2.72 3.90
C HIS A 201 2.71 -3.25 5.22
N LEU A 202 3.72 -2.60 5.77
CA LEU A 202 4.42 -3.02 6.97
C LEU A 202 4.43 -1.90 8.00
N HIS A 203 3.78 -2.15 9.12
CA HIS A 203 3.83 -1.34 10.34
C HIS A 203 3.49 -2.23 11.54
N ASP A 204 3.77 -1.76 12.74
CA ASP A 204 3.49 -2.50 13.97
C ASP A 204 2.31 -1.89 14.72
N ASN A 205 1.72 -2.65 15.63
CA ASN A 205 0.71 -2.21 16.59
C ASN A 205 0.60 -3.21 17.75
N PHE A 206 -0.25 -2.90 18.76
CA PHE A 206 -0.47 -3.76 19.92
C PHE A 206 -1.66 -4.73 19.78
N GLY A 207 -2.32 -4.77 18.61
CA GLY A 207 -3.40 -5.72 18.31
C GLY A 207 -4.82 -5.20 18.62
N ASP A 208 -4.97 -3.95 18.99
CA ASP A 208 -6.27 -3.33 19.31
C ASP A 208 -6.59 -2.07 18.48
N ALA A 209 -5.56 -1.35 18.05
CA ALA A 209 -5.67 -0.14 17.24
C ALA A 209 -4.70 -0.15 16.05
N ASP A 210 -5.03 0.64 15.05
CA ASP A 210 -4.21 0.87 13.88
C ASP A 210 -3.21 2.00 14.17
N GLU A 211 -2.06 1.64 14.78
CA GLU A 211 -1.13 2.60 15.35
C GLU A 211 0.02 2.99 14.42
N HIS A 212 0.28 2.21 13.39
CA HIS A 212 1.39 2.40 12.43
C HIS A 212 2.76 2.61 13.11
N LEU A 213 3.03 1.85 14.16
CA LEU A 213 4.29 1.94 14.92
C LEU A 213 5.49 1.48 14.07
N PRO A 214 6.70 1.94 14.39
CA PRO A 214 7.93 1.34 13.89
C PRO A 214 7.99 -0.16 14.15
N LEU A 215 8.64 -0.91 13.26
CA LEU A 215 8.72 -2.37 13.38
C LEU A 215 9.45 -2.78 14.64
N GLY A 216 8.81 -3.64 15.44
CA GLY A 216 9.31 -4.11 16.73
C GLY A 216 8.93 -3.24 17.93
N ASP A 217 8.25 -2.12 17.72
CA ASP A 217 7.74 -1.27 18.81
C ASP A 217 6.34 -1.73 19.29
N GLY A 218 5.67 -2.63 18.55
CA GLY A 218 4.39 -3.22 18.88
C GLY A 218 4.49 -4.68 19.33
N SER A 219 3.52 -5.49 18.94
CA SER A 219 3.39 -6.89 19.38
C SER A 219 3.36 -7.91 18.22
N ILE A 220 3.56 -7.48 16.97
CA ILE A 220 3.61 -8.38 15.82
C ILE A 220 4.83 -9.29 15.91
N ASP A 221 4.63 -10.61 15.68
CA ASP A 221 5.72 -11.57 15.57
C ASP A 221 6.39 -11.47 14.20
N TRP A 222 7.37 -10.58 14.10
CA TRP A 222 8.12 -10.31 12.86
C TRP A 222 8.96 -11.50 12.41
N GLN A 223 9.36 -12.40 13.31
CA GLN A 223 10.07 -13.63 12.92
C GLN A 223 9.11 -14.59 12.21
N ASP A 224 7.89 -14.77 12.74
CA ASP A 224 6.86 -15.59 12.10
C ASP A 224 6.44 -15.02 10.73
N LEU A 225 6.30 -13.70 10.64
CA LEU A 225 6.07 -13.02 9.37
C LEU A 225 7.20 -13.31 8.36
N ALA A 226 8.46 -13.14 8.76
CA ALA A 226 9.60 -13.38 7.89
C ALA A 226 9.67 -14.84 7.40
N ASP A 227 9.42 -15.79 8.28
CA ASP A 227 9.41 -17.21 7.95
C ASP A 227 8.25 -17.56 7.01
N THR A 228 7.08 -16.95 7.21
CA THR A 228 5.92 -17.11 6.33
C THR A 228 6.19 -16.54 4.94
N LEU A 229 6.73 -15.31 4.82
CA LEU A 229 7.07 -14.70 3.54
C LEU A 229 8.09 -15.53 2.75
N LYS A 230 9.09 -16.09 3.43
CA LYS A 230 10.06 -17.02 2.81
C LYS A 230 9.38 -18.32 2.34
N ALA A 231 8.47 -18.87 3.16
CA ALA A 231 7.77 -20.11 2.84
C ALA A 231 6.86 -19.98 1.61
N ILE A 232 6.22 -18.82 1.41
CA ILE A 232 5.41 -18.55 0.22
C ILE A 232 6.21 -17.99 -0.96
N ASP A 233 7.54 -17.81 -0.81
CA ASP A 233 8.47 -17.24 -1.80
C ASP A 233 8.03 -15.84 -2.29
N TYR A 234 7.60 -14.98 -1.37
CA TYR A 234 7.22 -13.61 -1.71
C TYR A 234 8.42 -12.78 -2.15
N ARG A 235 8.31 -12.09 -3.29
CA ARG A 235 9.37 -11.30 -3.92
C ARG A 235 8.90 -9.89 -4.33
N GLY A 236 7.67 -9.55 -3.99
CA GLY A 236 7.08 -8.26 -4.33
C GLY A 236 7.58 -7.10 -3.47
N PRO A 237 7.07 -5.89 -3.73
CA PRO A 237 7.37 -4.72 -2.92
C PRO A 237 6.76 -4.83 -1.53
N ALA A 238 7.47 -4.25 -0.55
CA ALA A 238 7.00 -4.08 0.80
C ALA A 238 7.18 -2.61 1.21
N VAL A 239 6.09 -1.95 1.51
CA VAL A 239 6.03 -0.52 1.83
C VAL A 239 5.97 -0.34 3.33
N LEU A 240 6.86 0.44 3.87
CA LEU A 240 6.83 0.87 5.27
C LEU A 240 5.83 2.01 5.42
N GLU A 241 4.77 1.79 6.17
CA GLU A 241 3.75 2.79 6.52
C GLU A 241 3.87 3.20 7.97
N LEU A 242 4.91 3.95 8.29
CA LEU A 242 5.24 4.28 9.68
C LEU A 242 4.74 5.64 10.10
N GLN A 243 4.27 5.71 11.35
CA GLN A 243 3.96 6.91 12.08
C GLN A 243 4.89 7.04 13.29
N ARG A 244 5.65 8.11 13.39
CA ARG A 244 6.51 8.34 14.53
C ARG A 244 6.56 9.83 14.88
N GLN A 245 6.38 10.15 16.15
CA GLN A 245 6.75 11.43 16.67
C GLN A 245 8.29 11.55 16.67
N GLY A 246 8.83 12.64 16.12
CA GLY A 246 10.26 12.86 16.02
C GLY A 246 10.86 12.46 14.66
N ASP A 247 11.99 11.77 14.67
CA ASP A 247 12.74 11.44 13.44
C ASP A 247 12.14 10.23 12.71
N LEU A 248 11.32 10.52 11.70
CA LEU A 248 10.69 9.50 10.87
C LEU A 248 11.69 8.82 9.93
N LEU A 249 12.71 9.55 9.44
CA LEU A 249 13.72 8.97 8.56
C LEU A 249 14.57 7.94 9.30
N ALA A 250 14.92 8.21 10.56
CA ALA A 250 15.57 7.21 11.41
C ALA A 250 14.70 5.96 11.58
N ALA A 251 13.38 6.12 11.77
CA ALA A 251 12.47 4.99 11.89
C ALA A 251 12.44 4.11 10.63
N PHE A 252 12.48 4.69 9.43
CA PHE A 252 12.57 3.93 8.18
C PHE A 252 13.91 3.17 8.06
N ILE A 253 15.02 3.80 8.46
CA ILE A 253 16.35 3.15 8.48
C ILE A 253 16.34 1.98 9.46
N ASP A 254 15.87 2.19 10.68
CA ASP A 254 15.79 1.15 11.73
C ASP A 254 14.91 -0.03 11.27
N ALA A 255 13.76 0.25 10.66
CA ALA A 255 12.85 -0.77 10.12
C ALA A 255 13.52 -1.61 9.01
N ARG A 256 14.23 -0.96 8.08
CA ARG A 256 15.00 -1.65 7.05
C ARG A 256 16.06 -2.58 7.65
N ASP A 257 16.83 -2.08 8.61
CA ASP A 257 17.92 -2.84 9.22
C ASP A 257 17.35 -3.98 10.08
N TYR A 258 16.18 -3.78 10.70
CA TYR A 258 15.44 -4.82 11.40
C TYR A 258 14.99 -5.94 10.45
N LEU A 259 14.34 -5.62 9.32
CA LEU A 259 13.92 -6.62 8.31
C LEU A 259 15.14 -7.40 7.77
N ARG A 260 16.24 -6.73 7.48
CA ARG A 260 17.49 -7.39 7.08
C ARG A 260 18.01 -8.36 8.13
N SER A 261 17.89 -8.03 9.42
CA SER A 261 18.30 -8.93 10.51
C SER A 261 17.48 -10.21 10.55
N LEU A 262 16.24 -10.17 10.06
CA LEU A 262 15.33 -11.33 9.88
C LEU A 262 15.57 -12.08 8.57
N GLY A 263 16.48 -11.58 7.71
CA GLY A 263 16.82 -12.17 6.41
C GLY A 263 15.78 -11.91 5.31
N LEU A 264 15.15 -10.73 5.37
CA LEU A 264 14.26 -10.19 4.35
C LEU A 264 14.91 -9.08 3.54
#